data_a52b56a75755518a7a2306f89eb0ba32
#
_entry.id   a52b56a75755518a7a2306f89eb0ba32
#
_cell.length_a   1.000
_cell.length_b   1.000
_cell.length_c   1.000
_cell.angle_alpha   90.00
_cell.angle_beta   90.00
_cell.angle_gamma   90.00
#
_symmetry.space_group_name_H-M   'P 1'
#
loop_
_entity.id
_entity.type
_entity.pdbx_description
1 polymer ?
#
loop_
_entity_poly.entity_id
_entity_poly.type
_entity_poly.pdbx_seq_one_letter_code
_entity_poly.pdbx_strand_id
1 'polypeptide(L)'
;MLIRRAPTSSLAGRVTSYYGFAERTDGPLRRREGPGVDVVVIFTFEEHWLIDGERHTSFLAGLHKRQVTTEHPGRSLGMQVNLDPLASRSLVGMPLHELAGRTVPLEDVLGEPLLVERLAEARDWDTRFELLDVTLARRLEEARPSREVAWAWRRLRETHGRVQVGVLADELGWSRKRIVARFRDEVGLPPKAVARLLRFERARELAGMLPWAEVAFECGFSDQSHLIAEFRRVTDRTPETFLQDTLREAA
;
A
#
# COMPACT_ATOMS: atom_id res chain seq x y z
N MET A 1 6.88 19.36 -4.51
CA MET A 1 7.95 18.70 -5.29
C MET A 1 7.93 17.21 -4.97
N LEU A 2 7.94 16.37 -6.00
CA LEU A 2 7.98 14.91 -5.86
C LEU A 2 9.22 14.38 -6.59
N ILE A 3 10.06 13.61 -5.90
CA ILE A 3 11.30 13.06 -6.43
C ILE A 3 11.19 11.54 -6.42
N ARG A 4 11.18 10.94 -7.62
CA ARG A 4 11.07 9.48 -7.78
C ARG A 4 12.42 8.88 -8.16
N ARG A 5 12.72 7.73 -7.59
CA ARG A 5 13.87 6.90 -7.97
C ARG A 5 13.42 5.45 -8.10
N ALA A 6 13.97 4.72 -9.04
CA ALA A 6 13.74 3.29 -9.13
C ALA A 6 14.48 2.55 -8.00
N PRO A 7 13.87 1.54 -7.37
CA PRO A 7 14.58 0.71 -6.40
C PRO A 7 15.82 0.05 -7.02
N THR A 8 16.87 -0.11 -6.22
CA THR A 8 18.05 -0.85 -6.64
C THR A 8 17.72 -2.32 -6.94
N SER A 9 18.57 -3.00 -7.69
CA SER A 9 18.36 -4.41 -8.05
C SER A 9 18.19 -5.32 -6.83
N SER A 10 18.86 -5.02 -5.71
CA SER A 10 18.73 -5.74 -4.44
C SER A 10 17.34 -5.60 -3.80
N LEU A 11 16.60 -4.54 -4.13
CA LEU A 11 15.26 -4.27 -3.62
C LEU A 11 14.14 -4.62 -4.63
N ALA A 12 14.52 -5.03 -5.83
CA ALA A 12 13.55 -5.40 -6.87
C ALA A 12 12.57 -6.47 -6.40
N GLY A 13 11.28 -6.26 -6.63
CA GLY A 13 10.20 -7.14 -6.20
C GLY A 13 9.88 -7.11 -4.69
N ARG A 14 10.67 -6.37 -3.89
CA ARG A 14 10.43 -6.14 -2.46
C ARG A 14 9.91 -4.74 -2.18
N VAL A 15 10.48 -3.75 -2.86
CA VAL A 15 10.02 -2.36 -2.90
C VAL A 15 9.29 -2.16 -4.21
N THR A 16 8.03 -1.80 -4.16
CA THR A 16 7.19 -1.53 -5.35
C THR A 16 7.46 -0.14 -5.90
N SER A 17 7.60 0.82 -5.03
CA SER A 17 8.03 2.18 -5.37
C SER A 17 8.52 2.91 -4.13
N TYR A 18 9.35 3.93 -4.31
CA TYR A 18 9.64 4.91 -3.28
C TYR A 18 9.91 6.29 -3.88
N TYR A 19 9.67 7.32 -3.11
CA TYR A 19 9.85 8.70 -3.53
C TYR A 19 10.06 9.63 -2.33
N GLY A 20 10.80 10.71 -2.58
CA GLY A 20 10.89 11.85 -1.70
C GLY A 20 9.79 12.86 -2.02
N PHE A 21 9.26 13.51 -1.00
CA PHE A 21 8.29 14.59 -1.16
C PHE A 21 8.69 15.82 -0.34
N ALA A 22 8.45 16.99 -0.94
CA ALA A 22 8.53 18.28 -0.27
C ALA A 22 7.32 19.10 -0.71
N GLU A 23 6.42 19.38 0.21
CA GLU A 23 5.19 20.11 -0.05
C GLU A 23 5.04 21.29 0.88
N ARG A 24 4.54 22.39 0.34
CA ARG A 24 4.20 23.59 1.10
C ARG A 24 2.90 24.14 0.58
N THR A 25 1.95 24.35 1.48
CA THR A 25 0.63 24.93 1.22
C THR A 25 0.36 26.08 2.19
N ASP A 26 -0.59 26.94 1.87
CA ASP A 26 -0.93 28.12 2.71
C ASP A 26 -1.69 27.75 4.00
N GLY A 27 -2.00 26.48 4.20
CA GLY A 27 -2.70 25.96 5.37
C GLY A 27 -2.73 24.44 5.38
N PRO A 28 -3.42 23.83 6.35
CA PRO A 28 -3.52 22.39 6.43
C PRO A 28 -4.04 21.77 5.15
N LEU A 29 -3.40 20.72 4.68
CA LEU A 29 -3.83 19.98 3.50
C LEU A 29 -4.34 18.59 3.90
N ARG A 30 -5.59 18.35 3.55
CA ARG A 30 -6.28 17.08 3.81
C ARG A 30 -6.47 16.32 2.52
N ARG A 31 -6.08 15.03 2.52
CA ARG A 31 -6.25 14.11 1.39
C ARG A 31 -6.98 12.85 1.83
N ARG A 32 -7.54 12.17 0.85
CA ARG A 32 -8.15 10.85 1.03
C ARG A 32 -7.33 9.83 0.25
N GLU A 33 -6.60 9.02 0.98
CA GLU A 33 -5.76 7.98 0.41
C GLU A 33 -6.57 6.69 0.22
N GLY A 34 -6.70 6.26 -1.02
CA GLY A 34 -7.36 4.98 -1.33
C GLY A 34 -6.54 3.80 -0.82
N PRO A 35 -7.19 2.69 -0.45
CA PRO A 35 -6.47 1.50 -0.06
C PRO A 35 -5.74 0.90 -1.27
N GLY A 36 -4.56 0.35 -0.98
CA GLY A 36 -3.74 -0.39 -1.92
C GLY A 36 -3.38 -1.76 -1.38
N VAL A 37 -2.55 -2.47 -2.12
CA VAL A 37 -2.03 -3.79 -1.73
C VAL A 37 -0.58 -3.74 -1.27
N ASP A 38 -0.02 -2.57 -1.07
CA ASP A 38 1.31 -2.36 -0.52
C ASP A 38 1.26 -1.98 0.96
N VAL A 39 2.28 -2.36 1.70
CA VAL A 39 2.55 -1.81 3.03
C VAL A 39 3.29 -0.49 2.85
N VAL A 40 2.79 0.58 3.45
CA VAL A 40 3.32 1.93 3.26
C VAL A 40 4.18 2.32 4.46
N VAL A 41 5.41 2.76 4.20
CA VAL A 41 6.29 3.35 5.21
C VAL A 41 6.50 4.81 4.88
N ILE A 42 6.24 5.67 5.85
CA ILE A 42 6.47 7.12 5.75
C ILE A 42 7.56 7.54 6.74
N PHE A 43 8.57 8.19 6.22
CA PHE A 43 9.60 8.90 6.97
C PHE A 43 9.30 10.39 6.89
N THR A 44 8.90 11.03 7.99
CA THR A 44 8.67 12.48 8.04
C THR A 44 9.87 13.16 8.69
N PHE A 45 10.32 14.28 8.11
CA PHE A 45 11.52 14.99 8.56
C PHE A 45 11.19 16.31 9.28
N GLU A 46 9.95 16.77 9.21
CA GLU A 46 9.56 18.05 9.81
C GLU A 46 8.38 17.86 10.77
N GLU A 47 7.16 17.92 10.24
CA GLU A 47 5.97 17.98 11.06
C GLU A 47 5.23 16.62 11.08
N HIS A 48 4.30 16.49 12.02
CA HIS A 48 3.46 15.31 12.13
C HIS A 48 2.34 15.31 11.08
N TRP A 49 1.84 14.12 10.81
CA TRP A 49 0.63 13.90 10.05
C TRP A 49 -0.52 13.47 10.96
N LEU A 50 -1.75 13.81 10.58
CA LEU A 50 -2.95 13.19 11.14
C LEU A 50 -3.42 12.10 10.16
N ILE A 51 -3.57 10.88 10.66
CA ILE A 51 -4.15 9.76 9.92
C ILE A 51 -5.46 9.40 10.62
N ASP A 52 -6.59 9.63 9.95
CA ASP A 52 -7.94 9.51 10.53
C ASP A 52 -8.10 10.26 11.86
N GLY A 53 -7.39 11.40 12.01
CA GLY A 53 -7.39 12.25 13.19
C GLY A 53 -6.38 11.88 14.28
N GLU A 54 -5.67 10.78 14.16
CA GLU A 54 -4.58 10.39 15.06
C GLU A 54 -3.23 10.95 14.60
N ARG A 55 -2.44 11.44 15.55
CA ARG A 55 -1.14 12.07 15.26
C ARG A 55 -0.04 11.03 15.07
N HIS A 56 0.65 11.13 13.94
CA HIS A 56 1.80 10.30 13.61
C HIS A 56 2.98 11.15 13.13
N THR A 57 4.19 10.76 13.50
CA THR A 57 5.43 11.22 12.89
C THR A 57 5.81 10.24 11.77
N SER A 58 6.98 9.63 11.77
CA SER A 58 7.28 8.53 10.87
C SER A 58 6.48 7.29 11.25
N PHE A 59 5.86 6.62 10.27
CA PHE A 59 4.93 5.52 10.54
C PHE A 59 4.97 4.44 9.46
N LEU A 60 4.45 3.27 9.83
CA LEU A 60 4.13 2.18 8.92
C LEU A 60 2.61 1.97 8.92
N ALA A 61 2.02 1.95 7.73
CA ALA A 61 0.61 1.61 7.53
C ALA A 61 0.50 0.22 6.89
N GLY A 62 -0.19 -0.69 7.60
CA GLY A 62 -0.54 -2.00 7.06
C GLY A 62 -1.61 -1.89 5.98
N LEU A 63 -2.00 -3.03 5.40
CA LEU A 63 -3.03 -3.04 4.36
C LEU A 63 -4.39 -2.59 4.91
N HIS A 64 -4.97 -1.57 4.31
CA HIS A 64 -6.30 -1.05 4.62
C HIS A 64 -7.34 -1.59 3.64
N LYS A 65 -8.59 -1.74 4.08
CA LYS A 65 -9.72 -2.17 3.22
C LYS A 65 -10.57 -1.00 2.75
N ARG A 66 -10.34 0.18 3.31
CA ARG A 66 -11.05 1.43 3.02
C ARG A 66 -10.04 2.56 2.89
N GLN A 67 -10.46 3.64 2.29
CA GLN A 67 -9.67 4.86 2.28
C GLN A 67 -9.40 5.36 3.71
N VAL A 68 -8.27 6.01 3.88
CA VAL A 68 -7.91 6.74 5.11
C VAL A 68 -7.81 8.22 4.79
N THR A 69 -8.00 9.06 5.78
CA THR A 69 -7.79 10.50 5.64
C THR A 69 -6.42 10.85 6.18
N THR A 70 -5.62 11.52 5.38
CA THR A 70 -4.34 12.09 5.78
C THR A 70 -4.44 13.60 5.83
N GLU A 71 -3.80 14.23 6.81
CA GLU A 71 -3.71 15.69 6.93
C GLU A 71 -2.34 16.08 7.45
N HIS A 72 -1.75 17.11 6.84
CA HIS A 72 -0.53 17.76 7.35
C HIS A 72 -0.74 19.28 7.47
N PRO A 73 -0.04 19.98 8.38
CA PRO A 73 -0.34 21.37 8.76
C PRO A 73 0.08 22.43 7.72
N GLY A 74 0.49 22.03 6.53
CA GLY A 74 0.86 22.94 5.44
C GLY A 74 2.32 22.81 4.99
N ARG A 75 3.13 22.11 5.78
CA ARG A 75 4.50 21.72 5.38
C ARG A 75 4.66 20.23 5.56
N SER A 76 5.26 19.61 4.57
CA SER A 76 5.54 18.17 4.63
C SER A 76 6.81 17.87 3.84
N LEU A 77 7.81 17.33 4.52
CA LEU A 77 9.07 16.90 3.94
C LEU A 77 9.35 15.48 4.40
N GLY A 78 9.64 14.57 3.48
CA GLY A 78 9.87 13.20 3.86
C GLY A 78 10.07 12.24 2.69
N MET A 79 10.04 10.96 3.00
CA MET A 79 10.11 9.87 2.03
C MET A 79 8.98 8.88 2.25
N GLN A 80 8.47 8.33 1.16
CA GLN A 80 7.53 7.20 1.19
C GLN A 80 8.16 5.99 0.52
N VAL A 81 7.97 4.84 1.13
CA VAL A 81 8.33 3.52 0.60
C VAL A 81 7.09 2.66 0.56
N ASN A 82 6.78 2.11 -0.61
CA ASN A 82 5.75 1.10 -0.79
C ASN A 82 6.42 -0.26 -0.87
N LEU A 83 6.06 -1.15 0.04
CA LEU A 83 6.65 -2.47 0.17
C LEU A 83 5.67 -3.55 -0.25
N ASP A 84 6.16 -4.54 -1.00
CA ASP A 84 5.41 -5.78 -1.19
C ASP A 84 5.12 -6.41 0.18
N PRO A 85 3.87 -6.80 0.49
CA PRO A 85 3.52 -7.38 1.78
C PRO A 85 4.38 -8.58 2.16
N LEU A 86 4.73 -9.44 1.20
CA LEU A 86 5.56 -10.61 1.46
C LEU A 86 6.98 -10.25 1.94
N ALA A 87 7.51 -9.11 1.47
CA ALA A 87 8.78 -8.59 1.95
C ALA A 87 8.65 -7.89 3.31
N SER A 88 7.50 -7.25 3.57
CA SER A 88 7.28 -6.46 4.78
C SER A 88 7.28 -7.28 6.06
N ARG A 89 6.95 -8.57 6.00
CA ARG A 89 6.93 -9.44 7.18
C ARG A 89 8.29 -9.53 7.89
N SER A 90 9.39 -9.56 7.14
CA SER A 90 10.73 -9.56 7.74
C SER A 90 11.09 -8.24 8.40
N LEU A 91 10.61 -7.13 7.82
CA LEU A 91 10.78 -5.80 8.40
C LEU A 91 10.07 -5.67 9.74
N VAL A 92 8.85 -6.20 9.81
CA VAL A 92 7.93 -6.05 10.95
C VAL A 92 8.20 -7.08 12.06
N GLY A 93 8.72 -8.24 11.73
CA GLY A 93 9.02 -9.32 12.68
C GLY A 93 7.80 -10.00 13.32
N MET A 94 6.57 -9.66 12.86
CA MET A 94 5.32 -10.21 13.38
C MET A 94 4.36 -10.60 12.24
N PRO A 95 3.28 -11.36 12.52
CA PRO A 95 2.24 -11.63 11.54
C PRO A 95 1.59 -10.36 11.01
N LEU A 96 1.55 -10.17 9.69
CA LEU A 96 1.06 -8.92 9.10
C LEU A 96 -0.42 -8.62 9.35
N HIS A 97 -1.22 -9.63 9.71
CA HIS A 97 -2.63 -9.38 10.05
C HIS A 97 -2.81 -8.54 11.33
N GLU A 98 -1.80 -8.46 12.19
CA GLU A 98 -1.80 -7.59 13.37
C GLU A 98 -1.69 -6.10 13.01
N LEU A 99 -1.16 -5.82 11.81
CA LEU A 99 -1.08 -4.46 11.24
C LEU A 99 -2.24 -4.14 10.29
N ALA A 100 -3.09 -5.10 9.95
CA ALA A 100 -4.17 -4.88 8.99
C ALA A 100 -5.15 -3.79 9.49
N GLY A 101 -5.28 -2.72 8.71
CA GLY A 101 -6.11 -1.56 9.04
C GLY A 101 -5.54 -0.69 10.16
N ARG A 102 -4.25 -0.79 10.44
CA ARG A 102 -3.58 -0.01 11.48
C ARG A 102 -2.42 0.80 10.90
N THR A 103 -2.19 1.95 11.51
CA THR A 103 -0.99 2.76 11.35
C THR A 103 -0.23 2.71 12.68
N VAL A 104 1.05 2.41 12.65
CA VAL A 104 1.88 2.25 13.84
C VAL A 104 3.13 3.13 13.74
N PRO A 105 3.67 3.64 14.86
CA PRO A 105 4.93 4.37 14.84
C PRO A 105 6.04 3.53 14.21
N LEU A 106 6.88 4.16 13.40
CA LEU A 106 7.95 3.45 12.70
C LEU A 106 9.02 2.91 13.64
N GLU A 107 9.24 3.58 14.75
CA GLU A 107 10.18 3.17 15.81
C GLU A 107 9.79 1.83 16.45
N ASP A 108 8.49 1.56 16.60
CA ASP A 108 7.99 0.29 17.15
C ASP A 108 8.28 -0.90 16.23
N VAL A 109 8.52 -0.64 14.95
CA VAL A 109 8.71 -1.67 13.92
C VAL A 109 10.18 -1.80 13.53
N LEU A 110 10.85 -0.69 13.24
CA LEU A 110 12.24 -0.72 12.75
C LEU A 110 13.26 -0.86 13.85
N GLY A 111 12.99 -0.39 15.08
CA GLY A 111 13.96 -0.38 16.17
C GLY A 111 15.26 0.39 15.84
N GLU A 112 15.21 1.30 14.87
CA GLU A 112 16.34 2.15 14.45
C GLU A 112 15.95 3.63 14.54
N PRO A 113 15.91 4.22 15.75
CA PRO A 113 15.46 5.61 15.93
C PRO A 113 16.31 6.62 15.14
N LEU A 114 17.61 6.33 15.00
CA LEU A 114 18.56 7.22 14.29
C LEU A 114 18.37 7.22 12.75
N LEU A 115 17.61 6.30 12.16
CA LEU A 115 17.44 6.26 10.70
C LEU A 115 16.71 7.50 10.21
N VAL A 116 15.63 7.89 10.87
CA VAL A 116 14.83 9.08 10.49
C VAL A 116 15.68 10.35 10.59
N GLU A 117 16.45 10.49 11.67
CA GLU A 117 17.37 11.62 11.87
C GLU A 117 18.45 11.68 10.77
N ARG A 118 19.10 10.56 10.48
CA ARG A 118 20.11 10.47 9.41
C ARG A 118 19.55 10.79 8.03
N LEU A 119 18.30 10.37 7.74
CA LEU A 119 17.62 10.72 6.50
C LEU A 119 17.30 12.21 6.45
N ALA A 120 16.87 12.81 7.57
CA ALA A 120 16.55 14.24 7.65
C ALA A 120 17.81 15.11 7.46
N GLU A 121 18.94 14.72 8.08
CA GLU A 121 20.23 15.42 8.02
C GLU A 121 20.99 15.23 6.70
N ALA A 122 20.62 14.23 5.88
CA ALA A 122 21.29 13.97 4.62
C ALA A 122 21.22 15.20 3.69
N ARG A 123 22.35 15.57 3.09
CA ARG A 123 22.55 16.81 2.33
C ARG A 123 21.64 16.96 1.11
N ASP A 124 21.32 15.84 0.46
CA ASP A 124 20.55 15.81 -0.79
C ASP A 124 19.70 14.53 -0.89
N TRP A 125 18.84 14.48 -1.90
CA TRP A 125 17.94 13.35 -2.12
C TRP A 125 18.66 12.06 -2.51
N ASP A 126 19.75 12.14 -3.26
CA ASP A 126 20.52 10.96 -3.67
C ASP A 126 21.11 10.26 -2.44
N THR A 127 21.70 11.02 -1.53
CA THR A 127 22.21 10.50 -0.25
C THR A 127 21.09 9.87 0.60
N ARG A 128 19.90 10.47 0.64
CA ARG A 128 18.72 9.88 1.33
C ARG A 128 18.34 8.55 0.75
N PHE A 129 18.23 8.47 -0.58
CA PHE A 129 17.87 7.22 -1.25
C PHE A 129 18.94 6.14 -1.05
N GLU A 130 20.22 6.46 -1.14
CA GLU A 130 21.32 5.52 -0.91
C GLU A 130 21.29 4.96 0.52
N LEU A 131 21.10 5.83 1.51
CA LEU A 131 20.97 5.43 2.91
C LEU A 131 19.78 4.48 3.12
N LEU A 132 18.65 4.80 2.49
CA LEU A 132 17.45 3.98 2.56
C LEU A 132 17.63 2.64 1.85
N ASP A 133 18.26 2.62 0.67
CA ASP A 133 18.58 1.41 -0.10
C ASP A 133 19.41 0.43 0.74
N VAL A 134 20.49 0.90 1.35
CA VAL A 134 21.37 0.07 2.20
C VAL A 134 20.59 -0.49 3.39
N THR A 135 19.80 0.35 4.05
CA THR A 135 19.04 -0.06 5.23
C THR A 135 17.97 -1.09 4.88
N LEU A 136 17.20 -0.83 3.84
CA LEU A 136 16.13 -1.74 3.39
C LEU A 136 16.69 -3.04 2.84
N ALA A 137 17.81 -3.00 2.07
CA ALA A 137 18.42 -4.21 1.54
C ALA A 137 18.81 -5.16 2.69
N ARG A 138 19.46 -4.65 3.72
CA ARG A 138 19.82 -5.44 4.91
C ARG A 138 18.61 -6.01 5.63
N ARG A 139 17.58 -5.20 5.85
CA ARG A 139 16.37 -5.60 6.61
C ARG A 139 15.46 -6.57 5.85
N LEU A 140 15.41 -6.45 4.53
CA LEU A 140 14.57 -7.28 3.69
C LEU A 140 15.28 -8.53 3.16
N GLU A 141 16.58 -8.69 3.40
CA GLU A 141 17.37 -9.84 2.92
C GLU A 141 16.85 -11.18 3.47
N GLU A 142 16.38 -11.18 4.71
CA GLU A 142 15.86 -12.36 5.41
C GLU A 142 14.41 -12.71 5.06
N ALA A 143 13.74 -11.89 4.23
CA ALA A 143 12.36 -12.12 3.82
C ALA A 143 12.24 -13.43 3.02
N ARG A 144 11.67 -14.45 3.66
CA ARG A 144 11.39 -15.73 3.02
C ARG A 144 9.92 -16.09 3.20
N PRO A 145 9.04 -15.54 2.34
CA PRO A 145 7.65 -15.97 2.36
C PRO A 145 7.53 -17.45 1.98
N SER A 146 6.49 -18.10 2.45
CA SER A 146 6.22 -19.47 2.00
C SER A 146 5.98 -19.50 0.48
N ARG A 147 6.51 -20.51 -0.19
CA ARG A 147 6.43 -20.64 -1.66
C ARG A 147 4.98 -20.63 -2.13
N GLU A 148 4.11 -21.25 -1.37
CA GLU A 148 2.68 -21.40 -1.68
C GLU A 148 1.95 -20.06 -1.54
N VAL A 149 2.23 -19.28 -0.49
CA VAL A 149 1.63 -17.95 -0.33
C VAL A 149 2.19 -16.99 -1.38
N ALA A 150 3.49 -17.02 -1.66
CA ALA A 150 4.11 -16.22 -2.72
C ALA A 150 3.52 -16.57 -4.11
N TRP A 151 3.26 -17.83 -4.38
CA TRP A 151 2.59 -18.26 -5.61
C TRP A 151 1.15 -17.74 -5.67
N ALA A 152 0.36 -17.87 -4.59
CA ALA A 152 -1.02 -17.39 -4.53
C ALA A 152 -1.10 -15.86 -4.67
N TRP A 153 -0.17 -15.13 -4.03
CA TRP A 153 -0.02 -13.69 -4.16
C TRP A 153 0.22 -13.28 -5.61
N ARG A 154 1.20 -13.88 -6.26
CA ARG A 154 1.50 -13.63 -7.67
C ARG A 154 0.30 -13.90 -8.58
N ARG A 155 -0.40 -15.04 -8.40
CA ARG A 155 -1.61 -15.38 -9.17
C ARG A 155 -2.73 -14.35 -8.98
N LEU A 156 -2.93 -13.84 -7.77
CA LEU A 156 -3.88 -12.76 -7.51
C LEU A 156 -3.49 -11.47 -8.25
N ARG A 157 -2.23 -11.10 -8.24
CA ARG A 157 -1.72 -9.91 -8.95
C ARG A 157 -1.85 -10.05 -10.47
N GLU A 158 -1.38 -11.14 -11.04
CA GLU A 158 -1.44 -11.43 -12.49
C GLU A 158 -2.88 -11.43 -13.02
N THR A 159 -3.83 -11.87 -12.22
CA THR A 159 -5.26 -11.90 -12.58
C THR A 159 -6.02 -10.66 -12.15
N HIS A 160 -5.35 -9.63 -11.60
CA HIS A 160 -5.98 -8.46 -11.00
C HIS A 160 -7.12 -8.82 -10.02
N GLY A 161 -6.91 -9.89 -9.23
CA GLY A 161 -7.90 -10.36 -8.25
C GLY A 161 -9.11 -11.11 -8.84
N ARG A 162 -9.07 -11.53 -10.11
CA ARG A 162 -10.17 -12.27 -10.76
C ARG A 162 -10.19 -13.75 -10.40
N VAL A 163 -9.04 -14.34 -10.05
CA VAL A 163 -8.96 -15.74 -9.65
C VAL A 163 -9.74 -15.99 -8.36
N GLN A 164 -10.51 -17.07 -8.35
CA GLN A 164 -11.27 -17.47 -7.17
C GLN A 164 -10.39 -18.12 -6.11
N VAL A 165 -10.64 -17.83 -4.83
CA VAL A 165 -9.88 -18.41 -3.71
C VAL A 165 -9.97 -19.93 -3.66
N GLY A 166 -11.10 -20.51 -4.12
CA GLY A 166 -11.26 -21.96 -4.26
C GLY A 166 -10.24 -22.56 -5.22
N VAL A 167 -10.08 -21.95 -6.39
CA VAL A 167 -9.10 -22.38 -7.40
C VAL A 167 -7.69 -22.34 -6.85
N LEU A 168 -7.32 -21.25 -6.14
CA LEU A 168 -6.00 -21.14 -5.49
C LEU A 168 -5.78 -22.26 -4.45
N ALA A 169 -6.80 -22.57 -3.67
CA ALA A 169 -6.73 -23.64 -2.67
C ALA A 169 -6.57 -25.01 -3.31
N ASP A 170 -7.36 -25.29 -4.37
CA ASP A 170 -7.34 -26.57 -5.09
C ASP A 170 -5.97 -26.78 -5.79
N GLU A 171 -5.42 -25.76 -6.46
CA GLU A 171 -4.11 -25.81 -7.12
C GLU A 171 -2.95 -26.03 -6.12
N LEU A 172 -3.09 -25.57 -4.88
CA LEU A 172 -2.11 -25.79 -3.80
C LEU A 172 -2.34 -27.08 -3.02
N GLY A 173 -3.41 -27.81 -3.26
CA GLY A 173 -3.81 -28.97 -2.43
C GLY A 173 -4.13 -28.55 -0.98
N TRP A 174 -4.60 -27.33 -0.76
CA TRP A 174 -4.91 -26.78 0.56
C TRP A 174 -6.42 -26.66 0.78
N SER A 175 -6.83 -26.81 2.05
CA SER A 175 -8.18 -26.39 2.44
C SER A 175 -8.33 -24.86 2.35
N ARG A 176 -9.55 -24.38 2.11
CA ARG A 176 -9.87 -22.95 2.12
C ARG A 176 -9.50 -22.28 3.47
N LYS A 177 -9.64 -23.00 4.59
CA LYS A 177 -9.25 -22.51 5.91
C LYS A 177 -7.73 -22.30 5.99
N ARG A 178 -6.94 -23.23 5.45
CA ARG A 178 -5.47 -23.17 5.46
C ARG A 178 -4.96 -22.00 4.64
N ILE A 179 -5.42 -21.81 3.39
CA ILE A 179 -4.97 -20.69 2.56
C ILE A 179 -5.34 -19.35 3.18
N VAL A 180 -6.54 -19.20 3.74
CA VAL A 180 -6.96 -17.97 4.40
C VAL A 180 -6.08 -17.64 5.60
N ALA A 181 -5.78 -18.62 6.45
CA ALA A 181 -4.94 -18.42 7.64
C ALA A 181 -3.51 -18.02 7.26
N ARG A 182 -2.87 -18.81 6.38
CA ARG A 182 -1.48 -18.56 5.95
C ARG A 182 -1.34 -17.24 5.20
N PHE A 183 -2.29 -16.93 4.33
CA PHE A 183 -2.28 -15.69 3.57
C PHE A 183 -2.47 -14.46 4.46
N ARG A 184 -3.35 -14.53 5.48
CA ARG A 184 -3.48 -13.45 6.46
C ARG A 184 -2.21 -13.22 7.27
N ASP A 185 -1.53 -14.29 7.65
CA ASP A 185 -0.29 -14.24 8.41
C ASP A 185 0.84 -13.54 7.63
N GLU A 186 0.97 -13.85 6.34
CA GLU A 186 2.10 -13.40 5.51
C GLU A 186 1.79 -12.14 4.67
N VAL A 187 0.53 -11.86 4.37
CA VAL A 187 0.10 -10.71 3.54
C VAL A 187 -0.67 -9.65 4.33
N GLY A 188 -1.25 -10.05 5.47
CA GLY A 188 -2.02 -9.14 6.33
C GLY A 188 -3.52 -9.24 6.15
N LEU A 189 -4.02 -9.49 4.95
CA LEU A 189 -5.45 -9.63 4.64
C LEU A 189 -5.75 -11.02 4.07
N PRO A 190 -7.00 -11.53 4.20
CA PRO A 190 -7.37 -12.77 3.54
C PRO A 190 -7.39 -12.62 2.02
N PRO A 191 -7.17 -13.71 1.24
CA PRO A 191 -7.07 -13.64 -0.23
C PRO A 191 -8.26 -12.97 -0.89
N LYS A 192 -9.49 -13.19 -0.38
CA LYS A 192 -10.70 -12.55 -0.91
C LYS A 192 -10.68 -11.03 -0.74
N ALA A 193 -10.12 -10.53 0.35
CA ALA A 193 -10.01 -9.08 0.57
C ALA A 193 -8.97 -8.46 -0.37
N VAL A 194 -7.81 -9.10 -0.52
CA VAL A 194 -6.78 -8.68 -1.48
C VAL A 194 -7.31 -8.72 -2.92
N ALA A 195 -7.99 -9.79 -3.32
CA ALA A 195 -8.62 -9.89 -4.64
C ALA A 195 -9.57 -8.71 -4.93
N ARG A 196 -10.29 -8.24 -3.91
CA ARG A 196 -11.18 -7.07 -4.04
C ARG A 196 -10.40 -5.77 -4.20
N LEU A 197 -9.33 -5.58 -3.43
CA LEU A 197 -8.45 -4.40 -3.55
C LEU A 197 -7.80 -4.35 -4.94
N LEU A 198 -7.28 -5.47 -5.43
CA LEU A 198 -6.68 -5.54 -6.78
C LEU A 198 -7.69 -5.22 -7.89
N ARG A 199 -8.94 -5.71 -7.77
CA ARG A 199 -9.99 -5.34 -8.71
C ARG A 199 -10.37 -3.86 -8.63
N PHE A 200 -10.41 -3.30 -7.43
CA PHE A 200 -10.62 -1.88 -7.22
C PHE A 200 -9.49 -1.04 -7.81
N GLU A 201 -8.22 -1.40 -7.58
CA GLU A 201 -7.05 -0.72 -8.19
C GLU A 201 -7.16 -0.75 -9.72
N ARG A 202 -7.47 -1.93 -10.30
CA ARG A 202 -7.64 -2.05 -11.74
C ARG A 202 -8.80 -1.20 -12.27
N ALA A 203 -9.91 -1.15 -11.57
CA ALA A 203 -11.04 -0.31 -11.94
C ALA A 203 -10.69 1.19 -11.88
N ARG A 204 -9.89 1.61 -10.91
CA ARG A 204 -9.37 2.97 -10.80
C ARG A 204 -8.41 3.34 -11.95
N GLU A 205 -7.55 2.41 -12.36
CA GLU A 205 -6.67 2.60 -13.52
C GLU A 205 -7.45 2.78 -14.83
N LEU A 206 -8.56 2.05 -15.00
CA LEU A 206 -9.40 2.12 -16.19
C LEU A 206 -10.43 3.24 -16.16
N ALA A 207 -10.58 3.91 -15.00
CA ALA A 207 -11.53 5.01 -14.81
C ALA A 207 -11.25 6.16 -15.79
N GLY A 208 -12.27 6.61 -16.48
CA GLY A 208 -12.17 7.64 -17.52
C GLY A 208 -11.62 7.18 -18.87
N MET A 209 -11.10 5.95 -18.96
CA MET A 209 -10.64 5.35 -20.22
C MET A 209 -11.74 4.51 -20.89
N LEU A 210 -12.59 3.88 -20.10
CA LEU A 210 -13.68 3.00 -20.55
C LEU A 210 -15.00 3.37 -19.87
N PRO A 211 -16.15 3.06 -20.50
CA PRO A 211 -17.45 3.12 -19.84
C PRO A 211 -17.50 2.21 -18.60
N TRP A 212 -18.20 2.62 -17.55
CA TRP A 212 -18.23 1.87 -16.28
C TRP A 212 -18.74 0.43 -16.40
N ALA A 213 -19.62 0.15 -17.38
CA ALA A 213 -20.08 -1.21 -17.66
C ALA A 213 -18.93 -2.10 -18.17
N GLU A 214 -18.07 -1.56 -19.04
CA GLU A 214 -16.87 -2.24 -19.54
C GLU A 214 -15.82 -2.40 -18.46
N VAL A 215 -15.59 -1.35 -17.65
CA VAL A 215 -14.72 -1.43 -16.47
C VAL A 215 -15.16 -2.55 -15.52
N ALA A 216 -16.48 -2.67 -15.28
CA ALA A 216 -17.01 -3.74 -14.44
C ALA A 216 -16.67 -5.13 -15.01
N PHE A 217 -16.86 -5.33 -16.30
CA PHE A 217 -16.53 -6.58 -16.99
C PHE A 217 -15.03 -6.90 -16.92
N GLU A 218 -14.18 -5.95 -17.31
CA GLU A 218 -12.72 -6.10 -17.32
C GLU A 218 -12.15 -6.41 -15.94
N CYS A 219 -12.72 -5.83 -14.88
CA CYS A 219 -12.29 -6.05 -13.50
C CYS A 219 -12.95 -7.28 -12.84
N GLY A 220 -13.81 -8.03 -13.55
CA GLY A 220 -14.45 -9.24 -13.04
C GLY A 220 -15.52 -8.98 -11.98
N PHE A 221 -16.22 -7.85 -12.08
CA PHE A 221 -17.49 -7.62 -11.37
C PHE A 221 -18.63 -8.26 -12.17
N SER A 222 -19.70 -8.68 -11.49
CA SER A 222 -20.87 -9.28 -12.16
C SER A 222 -21.58 -8.30 -13.09
N ASP A 223 -21.61 -7.04 -12.69
CA ASP A 223 -22.26 -5.94 -13.39
C ASP A 223 -21.78 -4.58 -12.85
N GLN A 224 -22.24 -3.50 -13.46
CA GLN A 224 -21.93 -2.13 -13.02
C GLN A 224 -22.43 -1.81 -11.60
N SER A 225 -23.55 -2.39 -11.18
CA SER A 225 -24.09 -2.17 -9.83
C SER A 225 -23.18 -2.75 -8.76
N HIS A 226 -22.60 -3.92 -9.04
CA HIS A 226 -21.59 -4.54 -8.15
C HIS A 226 -20.32 -3.68 -8.08
N LEU A 227 -19.83 -3.13 -9.19
CA LEU A 227 -18.72 -2.19 -9.21
C LEU A 227 -19.03 -0.95 -8.37
N ILE A 228 -20.19 -0.33 -8.52
CA ILE A 228 -20.65 0.84 -7.74
C ILE A 228 -20.68 0.51 -6.24
N ALA A 229 -21.21 -0.65 -5.87
CA ALA A 229 -21.27 -1.10 -4.48
C ALA A 229 -19.86 -1.29 -3.89
N GLU A 230 -18.90 -1.77 -4.69
CA GLU A 230 -17.51 -1.92 -4.27
C GLU A 230 -16.81 -0.57 -4.08
N PHE A 231 -16.98 0.38 -5.01
CA PHE A 231 -16.46 1.74 -4.86
C PHE A 231 -17.00 2.41 -3.59
N ARG A 232 -18.31 2.34 -3.35
CA ARG A 232 -18.92 2.89 -2.12
C ARG A 232 -18.35 2.26 -0.85
N ARG A 233 -18.10 0.95 -0.87
CA ARG A 233 -17.51 0.26 0.28
C ARG A 233 -16.08 0.68 0.59
N VAL A 234 -15.29 0.99 -0.44
CA VAL A 234 -13.87 1.32 -0.34
C VAL A 234 -13.67 2.80 -0.09
N THR A 235 -14.44 3.66 -0.74
CA THR A 235 -14.22 5.11 -0.80
C THR A 235 -15.37 5.96 -0.25
N ASP A 236 -16.48 5.35 0.14
CA ASP A 236 -17.77 5.99 0.49
C ASP A 236 -18.36 6.85 -0.66
N ARG A 237 -17.90 6.63 -1.91
CA ARG A 237 -18.29 7.37 -3.11
C ARG A 237 -18.69 6.44 -4.24
N THR A 238 -19.44 6.99 -5.21
CA THR A 238 -19.65 6.32 -6.49
C THR A 238 -18.40 6.42 -7.36
N PRO A 239 -18.21 5.52 -8.36
CA PRO A 239 -17.10 5.63 -9.30
C PRO A 239 -17.01 6.99 -9.99
N GLU A 240 -18.16 7.56 -10.38
CA GLU A 240 -18.23 8.87 -11.03
C GLU A 240 -17.75 10.00 -10.12
N THR A 241 -18.25 10.04 -8.88
CA THR A 241 -17.82 11.04 -7.89
C THR A 241 -16.34 10.90 -7.57
N PHE A 242 -15.86 9.65 -7.43
CA PHE A 242 -14.44 9.37 -7.19
C PHE A 242 -13.56 9.91 -8.31
N LEU A 243 -13.93 9.67 -9.58
CA LEU A 243 -13.18 10.17 -10.74
C LEU A 243 -13.15 11.70 -10.79
N GLN A 244 -14.30 12.36 -10.56
CA GLN A 244 -14.41 13.81 -10.55
C GLN A 244 -13.52 14.44 -9.47
N ASP A 245 -13.51 13.86 -8.26
CA ASP A 245 -12.69 14.36 -7.16
C ASP A 245 -11.18 14.18 -7.46
N THR A 246 -10.79 13.00 -8.01
CA THR A 246 -9.39 12.75 -8.41
C THR A 246 -8.92 13.74 -9.46
N LEU A 247 -9.75 14.08 -10.44
CA LEU A 247 -9.42 15.07 -11.46
C LEU A 247 -9.29 16.49 -10.90
N ARG A 248 -10.09 16.85 -9.88
CA ARG A 248 -9.99 18.16 -9.20
C ARG A 248 -8.75 18.26 -8.33
N GLU A 249 -8.32 17.16 -7.69
CA GLU A 249 -7.10 17.12 -6.87
C GLU A 249 -5.82 17.16 -7.71
N ALA A 250 -5.91 16.80 -8.99
CA ALA A 250 -4.79 16.80 -9.95
C ALA A 250 -4.64 18.14 -10.72
N ALA A 251 -5.63 19.03 -10.66
CA ALA A 251 -5.66 20.32 -11.36
C ALA A 251 -5.11 21.46 -10.48
#